data_f44ab04760d28a80787f039e4054e364
#
_entry.id   f44ab04760d28a80787f039e4054e364
#
_cell.length_a   1.000
_cell.length_b   1.000
_cell.length_c   1.000
_cell.angle_alpha   90.00
_cell.angle_beta   90.00
_cell.angle_gamma   90.00
#
_symmetry.space_group_name_H-M   'P 1'
#
loop_
_entity.id
_entity.type
_entity.pdbx_description
1 polymer ?
#
loop_
_entity_poly.entity_id
_entity_poly.type
_entity_poly.pdbx_seq_one_letter_code
_entity_poly.pdbx_strand_id
1 'polypeptide(L)'
;MILRHASEETRHAHFFKRMSERISPGTCPDYQIENLHCGFSAFLYFQRLDGMVLKNLNSSGMKGKKRSFLSYLYVTHLVEERADFLYQEYDQILEESGIPVSLKAILKEEESHLSEMKDALHQEDPEYKTRYAIFQEQEKKNYLKFEQTLLKSVGID
;
A
#
# COMPACT_ATOMS: atom_id res chain seq x y z
N MET A 1 9.18 10.81 -11.02
CA MET A 1 8.70 9.68 -10.19
C MET A 1 7.69 10.15 -9.15
N ILE A 2 8.05 10.71 -7.99
CA ILE A 2 7.16 10.99 -6.83
C ILE A 2 5.84 11.69 -7.19
N LEU A 3 5.87 12.81 -7.91
CA LEU A 3 4.65 13.56 -8.27
C LEU A 3 3.75 12.79 -9.25
N ARG A 4 4.33 11.98 -10.12
CA ARG A 4 3.57 11.13 -11.02
C ARG A 4 2.84 10.04 -10.21
N HIS A 5 3.55 9.29 -9.37
CA HIS A 5 2.93 8.28 -8.48
C HIS A 5 1.80 8.90 -7.65
N ALA A 6 2.03 10.05 -6.98
CA ALA A 6 0.98 10.71 -6.20
C ALA A 6 -0.28 11.06 -7.01
N SER A 7 -0.12 11.42 -8.29
CA SER A 7 -1.24 11.69 -9.19
C SER A 7 -1.98 10.40 -9.58
N GLU A 8 -1.24 9.33 -9.82
CA GLU A 8 -1.78 8.01 -10.16
C GLU A 8 -2.53 7.41 -8.98
N GLU A 9 -1.96 7.46 -7.77
CA GLU A 9 -2.62 7.04 -6.53
C GLU A 9 -3.91 7.80 -6.23
N THR A 10 -3.94 9.10 -6.54
CA THR A 10 -5.17 9.89 -6.41
C THR A 10 -6.26 9.38 -7.36
N ARG A 11 -5.92 8.96 -8.57
CA ARG A 11 -6.87 8.35 -9.53
C ARG A 11 -7.33 6.97 -9.03
N HIS A 12 -6.43 6.15 -8.50
CA HIS A 12 -6.76 4.84 -7.91
C HIS A 12 -7.73 5.00 -6.74
N ALA A 13 -7.44 5.90 -5.81
CA ALA A 13 -8.34 6.20 -4.70
C ALA A 13 -9.73 6.64 -5.17
N HIS A 14 -9.80 7.51 -6.18
CA HIS A 14 -11.08 7.94 -6.76
C HIS A 14 -11.81 6.80 -7.47
N PHE A 15 -11.08 5.94 -8.19
CA PHE A 15 -11.65 4.76 -8.82
C PHE A 15 -12.28 3.83 -7.79
N PHE A 16 -11.57 3.47 -6.72
CA PHE A 16 -12.08 2.60 -5.66
C PHE A 16 -13.28 3.20 -4.94
N LYS A 17 -13.25 4.51 -4.66
CA LYS A 17 -14.40 5.20 -4.08
C LYS A 17 -15.64 5.11 -4.98
N ARG A 18 -15.50 5.35 -6.27
CA ARG A 18 -16.62 5.23 -7.23
C ARG A 18 -17.12 3.79 -7.35
N MET A 19 -16.22 2.81 -7.26
CA MET A 19 -16.58 1.40 -7.25
C MET A 19 -17.38 1.05 -6.00
N SER A 20 -16.91 1.45 -4.82
CA SER A 20 -17.62 1.27 -3.54
C SER A 20 -19.03 1.87 -3.60
N GLU A 21 -19.16 3.09 -4.10
CA GLU A 21 -20.46 3.76 -4.23
C GLU A 21 -21.43 3.05 -5.19
N ARG A 22 -20.91 2.40 -6.23
CA ARG A 22 -21.74 1.60 -7.16
C ARG A 22 -22.21 0.28 -6.54
N ILE A 23 -21.37 -0.38 -5.76
CA ILE A 23 -21.66 -1.68 -5.15
C ILE A 23 -22.56 -1.49 -3.92
N SER A 24 -22.28 -0.49 -3.11
CA SER A 24 -22.97 -0.21 -1.86
C SER A 24 -23.11 1.32 -1.64
N PRO A 25 -24.16 1.93 -2.21
CA PRO A 25 -24.38 3.38 -2.14
C PRO A 25 -24.40 3.91 -0.70
N GLY A 26 -23.72 5.03 -0.47
CA GLY A 26 -23.65 5.72 0.81
C GLY A 26 -22.71 5.14 1.85
N THR A 27 -21.97 4.08 1.54
CA THR A 27 -21.01 3.45 2.49
C THR A 27 -19.69 4.20 2.62
N CYS A 28 -19.29 4.99 1.64
CA CYS A 28 -18.07 5.77 1.64
C CYS A 28 -18.30 7.19 1.10
N PRO A 29 -18.96 8.08 1.89
CA PRO A 29 -19.35 9.40 1.40
C PRO A 29 -18.15 10.30 1.06
N ASP A 30 -17.04 10.16 1.77
CA ASP A 30 -15.80 10.91 1.55
C ASP A 30 -14.56 10.06 1.90
N TYR A 31 -13.40 10.71 2.06
CA TYR A 31 -12.13 10.04 2.43
C TYR A 31 -11.74 10.26 3.90
N GLN A 32 -12.66 10.71 4.75
CA GLN A 32 -12.38 10.84 6.17
C GLN A 32 -12.21 9.47 6.82
N ILE A 33 -11.29 9.39 7.76
CA ILE A 33 -10.90 8.13 8.39
C ILE A 33 -12.06 7.40 9.05
N GLU A 34 -13.05 8.14 9.55
CA GLU A 34 -14.27 7.66 10.18
C GLU A 34 -15.21 6.96 9.20
N ASN A 35 -15.12 7.33 7.92
CA ASN A 35 -15.95 6.81 6.83
C ASN A 35 -15.24 5.67 6.06
N LEU A 36 -14.01 5.35 6.42
CA LEU A 36 -13.27 4.23 5.85
C LEU A 36 -13.44 2.97 6.71
N HIS A 37 -13.68 1.84 6.06
CA HIS A 37 -13.76 0.57 6.76
C HIS A 37 -12.43 0.27 7.49
N CYS A 38 -12.49 0.13 8.81
CA CYS A 38 -11.30 0.01 9.67
C CYS A 38 -10.25 1.12 9.47
N GLY A 39 -10.64 2.33 9.10
CA GLY A 39 -9.75 3.43 8.71
C GLY A 39 -8.67 3.74 9.73
N PHE A 40 -8.99 3.75 11.03
CA PHE A 40 -7.99 3.97 12.08
C PHE A 40 -6.94 2.84 12.14
N SER A 41 -7.34 1.60 11.93
CA SER A 41 -6.42 0.45 11.91
C SER A 41 -5.53 0.48 10.66
N ALA A 42 -6.06 0.91 9.52
CA ALA A 42 -5.29 1.16 8.31
C ALA A 42 -4.25 2.28 8.55
N PHE A 43 -4.67 3.40 9.13
CA PHE A 43 -3.75 4.48 9.51
C PHE A 43 -2.61 3.98 10.41
N LEU A 44 -2.91 3.18 11.44
CA LEU A 44 -1.89 2.60 12.31
C LEU A 44 -0.96 1.63 11.58
N TYR A 45 -1.45 0.88 10.60
CA TYR A 45 -0.62 0.03 9.75
C TYR A 45 0.46 0.87 9.03
N PHE A 46 0.07 1.95 8.35
CA PHE A 46 1.01 2.84 7.65
C PHE A 46 1.99 3.53 8.61
N GLN A 47 1.51 4.04 9.75
CA GLN A 47 2.36 4.70 10.73
C GLN A 47 3.43 3.77 11.31
N ARG A 48 3.08 2.51 11.57
CA ARG A 48 4.05 1.50 12.05
C ARG A 48 5.07 1.16 10.99
N LEU A 49 4.64 1.06 9.73
CA LEU A 49 5.52 0.76 8.61
C LEU A 49 6.54 1.89 8.42
N ASP A 50 6.09 3.14 8.35
CA ASP A 50 6.96 4.31 8.23
C ASP A 50 7.93 4.43 9.41
N GLY A 51 7.43 4.30 10.65
CA GLY A 51 8.25 4.36 11.86
C GLY A 51 9.32 3.25 11.91
N MET A 52 9.00 2.05 11.44
CA MET A 52 9.93 0.92 11.35
C MET A 52 11.06 1.20 10.34
N VAL A 53 10.73 1.64 9.14
CA VAL A 53 11.70 1.98 8.09
C VAL A 53 12.60 3.12 8.56
N LEU A 54 12.02 4.22 9.05
CA LEU A 54 12.79 5.36 9.57
C LEU A 54 13.73 4.97 10.71
N LYS A 55 13.29 4.13 11.64
CA LYS A 55 14.14 3.64 12.74
C LYS A 55 15.35 2.88 12.22
N ASN A 56 15.16 1.99 11.25
CA ASN A 56 16.26 1.22 10.65
C ASN A 56 17.26 2.12 9.92
N LEU A 57 16.76 3.03 9.06
CA LEU A 57 17.61 3.97 8.32
C LEU A 57 18.39 4.89 9.25
N ASN A 58 17.79 5.37 10.35
CA ASN A 58 18.47 6.15 11.37
C ASN A 58 19.59 5.36 12.05
N SER A 59 19.32 4.10 12.42
CA SER A 59 20.31 3.21 13.05
C SER A 59 21.49 2.90 12.13
N SER A 60 21.27 2.93 10.82
CA SER A 60 22.33 2.80 9.81
C SER A 60 23.09 4.11 9.54
N GLY A 61 22.83 5.17 10.30
CA GLY A 61 23.50 6.47 10.17
C GLY A 61 23.02 7.33 9.01
N MET A 62 21.96 6.95 8.31
CA MET A 62 21.41 7.75 7.21
C MET A 62 20.73 9.02 7.73
N LYS A 63 20.92 10.14 7.03
CA LYS A 63 20.44 11.47 7.47
C LYS A 63 19.91 12.30 6.30
N GLY A 64 19.17 13.35 6.63
CA GLY A 64 18.76 14.39 5.69
C GLY A 64 17.92 13.87 4.51
N LYS A 65 18.09 14.49 3.36
CA LYS A 65 17.29 14.20 2.15
C LYS A 65 17.40 12.75 1.69
N LYS A 66 18.59 12.14 1.79
CA LYS A 66 18.80 10.73 1.40
C LYS A 66 17.96 9.78 2.25
N ARG A 67 17.97 9.97 3.57
CA ARG A 67 17.12 9.17 4.47
C ARG A 67 15.62 9.31 4.13
N SER A 68 15.15 10.55 3.93
CA SER A 68 13.75 10.78 3.60
C SER A 68 13.35 10.17 2.26
N PHE A 69 14.22 10.24 1.28
CA PHE A 69 14.01 9.63 -0.03
C PHE A 69 13.97 8.10 0.03
N LEU A 70 14.92 7.48 0.73
CA LEU A 70 14.93 6.04 0.94
C LEU A 70 13.75 5.57 1.78
N SER A 71 13.33 6.32 2.81
CA SER A 71 12.12 6.01 3.58
C SER A 71 10.90 5.98 2.68
N TYR A 72 10.73 7.00 1.85
CA TYR A 72 9.66 7.04 0.85
C TYR A 72 9.70 5.81 -0.06
N LEU A 73 10.85 5.52 -0.68
CA LEU A 73 10.97 4.40 -1.61
C LEU A 73 10.64 3.05 -0.96
N TYR A 74 11.17 2.78 0.24
CA TYR A 74 10.91 1.52 0.94
C TYR A 74 9.46 1.37 1.37
N VAL A 75 8.88 2.42 1.97
CA VAL A 75 7.49 2.38 2.44
C VAL A 75 6.54 2.19 1.26
N THR A 76 6.70 3.01 0.22
CA THR A 76 5.82 2.96 -0.96
C THR A 76 5.96 1.61 -1.66
N HIS A 77 7.18 1.13 -1.90
CA HIS A 77 7.39 -0.18 -2.54
C HIS A 77 6.73 -1.34 -1.78
N LEU A 78 6.84 -1.36 -0.44
CA LEU A 78 6.18 -2.39 0.38
C LEU A 78 4.66 -2.31 0.33
N VAL A 79 4.12 -1.09 0.32
CA VAL A 79 2.67 -0.86 0.22
C VAL A 79 2.13 -1.27 -1.15
N GLU A 80 2.82 -0.88 -2.22
CA GLU A 80 2.40 -1.24 -3.59
C GLU A 80 2.57 -2.75 -3.86
N GLU A 81 3.60 -3.40 -3.34
CA GLU A 81 3.73 -4.86 -3.42
C GLU A 81 2.56 -5.57 -2.71
N ARG A 82 2.10 -5.03 -1.57
CA ARG A 82 0.91 -5.52 -0.87
C ARG A 82 -0.36 -5.24 -1.68
N ALA A 83 -0.48 -4.06 -2.26
CA ALA A 83 -1.62 -3.66 -3.07
C ALA A 83 -1.73 -4.51 -4.34
N ASP A 84 -0.64 -4.76 -5.03
CA ASP A 84 -0.60 -5.62 -6.23
C ASP A 84 -1.18 -7.01 -5.93
N PHE A 85 -0.74 -7.64 -4.85
CA PHE A 85 -1.29 -8.93 -4.41
C PHE A 85 -2.81 -8.84 -4.15
N LEU A 86 -3.27 -7.83 -3.41
CA LEU A 86 -4.68 -7.66 -3.06
C LEU A 86 -5.55 -7.33 -4.28
N TYR A 87 -5.04 -6.53 -5.21
CA TYR A 87 -5.78 -6.12 -6.40
C TYR A 87 -5.99 -7.30 -7.37
N GLN A 88 -5.05 -8.24 -7.44
CA GLN A 88 -5.23 -9.49 -8.19
C GLN A 88 -6.39 -10.31 -7.62
N GLU A 89 -6.44 -10.50 -6.30
CA GLU A 89 -7.54 -11.19 -5.63
C GLU A 89 -8.88 -10.45 -5.84
N TYR A 90 -8.88 -9.11 -5.74
CA TYR A 90 -10.09 -8.32 -5.99
C TYR A 90 -10.58 -8.40 -7.43
N ASP A 91 -9.69 -8.35 -8.43
CA ASP A 91 -10.07 -8.46 -9.85
C ASP A 91 -10.75 -9.82 -10.11
N GLN A 92 -10.23 -10.90 -9.54
CA GLN A 92 -10.84 -12.22 -9.61
C GLN A 92 -12.22 -12.27 -8.95
N ILE A 93 -12.37 -11.74 -7.74
CA ILE A 93 -13.66 -11.71 -7.02
C ILE A 93 -14.69 -10.88 -7.80
N LEU A 94 -14.30 -9.77 -8.38
CA LEU A 94 -15.18 -8.93 -9.20
C LEU A 94 -15.68 -9.69 -10.44
N GLU A 95 -14.80 -10.41 -11.13
CA GLU A 95 -15.12 -11.23 -12.29
C GLU A 95 -16.09 -12.37 -11.91
N GLU A 96 -15.77 -13.13 -10.86
CA GLU A 96 -16.61 -14.23 -10.36
C GLU A 96 -18.00 -13.76 -9.88
N SER A 97 -18.08 -12.54 -9.33
CA SER A 97 -19.34 -11.92 -8.90
C SER A 97 -20.14 -11.28 -10.04
N GLY A 98 -19.65 -11.32 -11.27
CA GLY A 98 -20.31 -10.71 -12.43
C GLY A 98 -20.36 -9.18 -12.37
N ILE A 99 -19.50 -8.55 -11.56
CA ILE A 99 -19.41 -7.08 -11.47
C ILE A 99 -18.60 -6.57 -12.66
N PRO A 100 -19.15 -5.70 -13.52
CA PRO A 100 -18.48 -5.28 -14.76
C PRO A 100 -17.41 -4.19 -14.49
N VAL A 101 -16.44 -4.54 -13.66
CA VAL A 101 -15.30 -3.70 -13.29
C VAL A 101 -14.05 -4.55 -13.33
N SER A 102 -12.93 -4.01 -13.81
CA SER A 102 -11.63 -4.69 -13.81
C SER A 102 -10.53 -3.78 -13.31
N LEU A 103 -9.60 -4.36 -12.56
CA LEU A 103 -8.42 -3.69 -12.01
C LEU A 103 -7.18 -3.82 -12.90
N LYS A 104 -7.26 -4.48 -14.06
CA LYS A 104 -6.11 -4.76 -14.94
C LYS A 104 -5.31 -3.51 -15.34
N ALA A 105 -5.99 -2.37 -15.51
CA ALA A 105 -5.30 -1.12 -15.83
C ALA A 105 -4.48 -0.59 -14.65
N ILE A 106 -5.03 -0.67 -13.44
CA ILE A 106 -4.34 -0.31 -12.20
C ILE A 106 -3.16 -1.26 -11.97
N LEU A 107 -3.36 -2.57 -12.04
CA LEU A 107 -2.31 -3.58 -11.89
C LEU A 107 -1.12 -3.34 -12.82
N LYS A 108 -1.37 -2.93 -14.06
CA LYS A 108 -0.31 -2.60 -15.00
C LYS A 108 0.47 -1.34 -14.61
N GLU A 109 -0.19 -0.35 -14.03
CA GLU A 109 0.47 0.85 -13.49
C GLU A 109 1.31 0.51 -12.27
N GLU A 110 0.79 -0.31 -11.32
CA GLU A 110 1.52 -0.78 -10.14
C GLU A 110 2.77 -1.60 -10.49
N GLU A 111 2.70 -2.47 -11.49
CA GLU A 111 3.87 -3.21 -11.98
C GLU A 111 5.00 -2.27 -12.44
N SER A 112 4.63 -1.18 -13.13
CA SER A 112 5.58 -0.15 -13.55
C SER A 112 6.19 0.60 -12.36
N HIS A 113 5.37 0.96 -11.37
CA HIS A 113 5.81 1.64 -10.14
C HIS A 113 6.80 0.77 -9.35
N LEU A 114 6.46 -0.49 -9.11
CA LEU A 114 7.31 -1.46 -8.43
C LEU A 114 8.67 -1.60 -9.10
N SER A 115 8.70 -1.69 -10.44
CA SER A 115 9.96 -1.76 -11.19
C SER A 115 10.80 -0.50 -11.01
N GLU A 116 10.21 0.70 -11.17
CA GLU A 116 10.93 1.97 -11.01
C GLU A 116 11.49 2.17 -9.61
N MET A 117 10.68 1.86 -8.58
CA MET A 117 11.13 1.99 -7.19
C MET A 117 12.23 0.99 -6.85
N LYS A 118 12.13 -0.24 -7.34
CA LYS A 118 13.16 -1.26 -7.17
C LYS A 118 14.49 -0.82 -7.78
N ASP A 119 14.47 -0.28 -8.98
CA ASP A 119 15.67 0.23 -9.64
C ASP A 119 16.27 1.41 -8.87
N ALA A 120 15.44 2.33 -8.40
CA ALA A 120 15.88 3.45 -7.58
C ALA A 120 16.49 2.98 -6.24
N LEU A 121 15.89 2.00 -5.58
CA LEU A 121 16.42 1.41 -4.35
C LEU A 121 17.77 0.74 -4.58
N HIS A 122 17.94 0.00 -5.68
CA HIS A 122 19.21 -0.60 -6.06
C HIS A 122 20.33 0.43 -6.30
N GLN A 123 19.99 1.58 -6.88
CA GLN A 123 20.95 2.65 -7.15
C GLN A 123 21.31 3.43 -5.87
N GLU A 124 20.35 3.67 -5.00
CA GLU A 124 20.50 4.57 -3.86
C GLU A 124 20.95 3.88 -2.57
N ASP A 125 20.67 2.59 -2.40
CA ASP A 125 21.06 1.82 -1.20
C ASP A 125 21.86 0.57 -1.55
N PRO A 126 23.19 0.56 -1.30
CA PRO A 126 24.01 -0.62 -1.52
C PRO A 126 23.58 -1.86 -0.71
N GLU A 127 22.89 -1.65 0.42
CA GLU A 127 22.39 -2.73 1.29
C GLU A 127 20.93 -3.09 0.99
N TYR A 128 20.37 -2.60 -0.14
CA TYR A 128 18.97 -2.76 -0.49
C TYR A 128 18.44 -4.17 -0.24
N LYS A 129 19.08 -5.22 -0.78
CA LYS A 129 18.57 -6.59 -0.70
C LYS A 129 18.38 -7.07 0.74
N THR A 130 19.38 -6.83 1.58
CA THR A 130 19.35 -7.23 3.00
C THR A 130 18.30 -6.45 3.77
N ARG A 131 18.27 -5.16 3.55
CA ARG A 131 17.35 -4.25 4.23
C ARG A 131 15.90 -4.50 3.84
N TYR A 132 15.66 -4.71 2.55
CA TYR A 132 14.36 -5.01 2.00
C TYR A 132 13.76 -6.31 2.58
N ALA A 133 14.55 -7.38 2.65
CA ALA A 133 14.11 -8.65 3.24
C ALA A 133 13.69 -8.48 4.72
N ILE A 134 14.40 -7.66 5.48
CA ILE A 134 14.01 -7.33 6.86
C ILE A 134 12.68 -6.59 6.89
N PHE A 135 12.49 -5.62 6.00
CA PHE A 135 11.27 -4.82 5.94
C PHE A 135 10.06 -5.62 5.49
N GLN A 136 10.21 -6.50 4.48
CA GLN A 136 9.12 -7.39 4.05
C GLN A 136 8.63 -8.29 5.19
N GLU A 137 9.53 -8.89 5.95
CA GLU A 137 9.13 -9.74 7.08
C GLU A 137 8.40 -8.96 8.19
N GLN A 138 8.82 -7.72 8.43
CA GLN A 138 8.18 -6.86 9.42
C GLN A 138 6.85 -6.28 8.91
N GLU A 139 6.77 -5.93 7.62
CA GLU A 139 5.53 -5.51 6.96
C GLU A 139 4.47 -6.62 7.08
N LYS A 140 4.82 -7.85 6.72
CA LYS A 140 3.94 -9.01 6.82
C LYS A 140 3.35 -9.17 8.22
N LYS A 141 4.17 -9.05 9.26
CA LYS A 141 3.70 -9.12 10.65
C LYS A 141 2.77 -7.95 11.02
N ASN A 142 3.05 -6.76 10.47
CA ASN A 142 2.22 -5.58 10.69
C ASN A 142 0.88 -5.68 9.95
N TYR A 143 0.91 -6.19 8.71
CA TYR A 143 -0.27 -6.41 7.90
C TYR A 143 -1.22 -7.46 8.52
N LEU A 144 -0.70 -8.58 9.01
CA LEU A 144 -1.51 -9.60 9.70
C LEU A 144 -2.33 -9.04 10.87
N LYS A 145 -1.80 -8.05 11.60
CA LYS A 145 -2.56 -7.38 12.68
C LYS A 145 -3.71 -6.52 12.13
N PHE A 146 -3.50 -5.87 11.00
CA PHE A 146 -4.54 -5.10 10.33
C PHE A 146 -5.60 -6.04 9.75
N GLU A 147 -5.19 -7.08 9.06
CA GLU A 147 -6.06 -8.12 8.49
C GLU A 147 -6.96 -8.77 9.55
N GLN A 148 -6.40 -9.15 10.71
CA GLN A 148 -7.21 -9.67 11.83
C GLN A 148 -8.29 -8.68 12.28
N THR A 149 -8.00 -7.37 12.24
CA THR A 149 -9.01 -6.36 12.56
C THR A 149 -10.09 -6.28 11.49
N LEU A 150 -9.72 -6.39 10.21
CA LEU A 150 -10.67 -6.46 9.10
C LEU A 150 -11.58 -7.69 9.22
N LEU A 151 -11.02 -8.88 9.43
CA LEU A 151 -11.78 -10.13 9.55
C LEU A 151 -12.80 -10.05 10.69
N LYS A 152 -12.38 -9.60 11.87
CA LYS A 152 -13.27 -9.40 13.02
C LYS A 152 -14.40 -8.41 12.73
N SER A 153 -14.13 -7.35 11.97
CA SER A 153 -15.13 -6.33 11.66
C SER A 153 -16.25 -6.84 10.75
N VAL A 154 -16.02 -7.96 10.04
CA VAL A 154 -17.00 -8.64 9.19
C VAL A 154 -17.50 -9.96 9.80
N GLY A 155 -17.18 -10.22 11.08
CA GLY A 155 -17.68 -11.40 11.82
C GLY A 155 -16.95 -12.71 11.49
N ILE A 156 -15.71 -12.62 11.02
CA ILE A 156 -14.84 -13.78 10.78
C ILE A 156 -13.78 -13.79 11.89
N ASP A 157 -13.81 -14.82 12.75
CA ASP A 157 -12.86 -15.06 13.86
C ASP A 157 -11.64 -15.88 13.43
#